data_40569411364e104b0e3108e4582b49db
#
_entry.id   40569411364e104b0e3108e4582b49db
#
_cell.length_a   1.000
_cell.length_b   1.000
_cell.length_c   1.000
_cell.angle_alpha   90.00
_cell.angle_beta   90.00
_cell.angle_gamma   90.00
#
_symmetry.space_group_name_H-M   'P 1'
#
loop_
_entity.id
_entity.type
_entity.pdbx_description
1 polymer ?
#
loop_
_entity_poly.entity_id
_entity_poly.type
_entity_poly.pdbx_seq_one_letter_code
_entity_poly.pdbx_strand_id
1 'polypeptide(L)'
;MNKAQLIDSVQEILGGDTSKRAAADALDAVLNAITKGVKHGPVQLIGFGTFKPVDRKARMGRNPKTKEPVEIKASRTVRFVASSALKSAL
;
A
#
# COMPACT_ATOMS: atom_id res chain seq x y z
N MET A 1 -10.74 -7.22 -7.76
CA MET A 1 -9.92 -6.51 -8.77
C MET A 1 -8.45 -6.78 -8.52
N ASN A 2 -7.73 -7.14 -9.55
CA ASN A 2 -6.28 -7.32 -9.46
C ASN A 2 -5.54 -6.15 -10.14
N LYS A 3 -4.21 -6.18 -10.15
CA LYS A 3 -3.40 -5.11 -10.73
C LYS A 3 -3.70 -4.90 -12.23
N ALA A 4 -3.88 -5.96 -13.00
CA ALA A 4 -4.20 -5.87 -14.42
C ALA A 4 -5.53 -5.16 -14.66
N GLN A 5 -6.54 -5.49 -13.89
CA GLN A 5 -7.85 -4.84 -13.96
C GLN A 5 -7.78 -3.39 -13.51
N LEU A 6 -6.95 -3.08 -12.52
CA LEU A 6 -6.72 -1.71 -12.08
C LEU A 6 -6.05 -0.89 -13.18
N ILE A 7 -5.09 -1.45 -13.90
CA ILE A 7 -4.45 -0.81 -15.06
C ILE A 7 -5.49 -0.51 -16.15
N ASP A 8 -6.39 -1.43 -16.44
CA ASP A 8 -7.47 -1.22 -17.41
C ASP A 8 -8.38 -0.06 -17.00
N SER A 9 -8.72 0.02 -15.71
CA SER A 9 -9.50 1.14 -15.16
C SER A 9 -8.78 2.47 -15.27
N VAL A 10 -7.46 2.50 -15.01
CA VAL A 10 -6.64 3.71 -15.16
C VAL A 10 -6.62 4.16 -16.61
N GLN A 11 -6.45 3.23 -17.55
CA GLN A 11 -6.47 3.52 -18.98
C GLN A 11 -7.80 4.14 -19.40
N GLU A 12 -8.90 3.60 -18.94
CA GLU A 12 -10.24 4.11 -19.21
C GLU A 12 -10.46 5.51 -18.64
N ILE A 13 -10.04 5.75 -17.41
CA ILE A 13 -10.17 7.07 -16.76
C ILE A 13 -9.34 8.13 -17.49
N LEU A 14 -8.11 7.80 -17.88
CA LEU A 14 -7.26 8.71 -18.62
C LEU A 14 -7.82 8.99 -20.03
N GLY A 15 -8.45 7.99 -20.63
CA GLY A 15 -9.13 8.13 -21.90
C GLY A 15 -8.24 8.52 -23.08
N GLY A 16 -8.87 8.95 -24.17
CA GLY A 16 -8.17 9.41 -25.36
C GLY A 16 -7.24 8.35 -25.95
N ASP A 17 -6.04 8.74 -26.29
CA ASP A 17 -5.04 7.87 -26.91
C ASP A 17 -4.14 7.16 -25.88
N THR A 18 -4.54 7.11 -24.62
CA THR A 18 -3.76 6.47 -23.58
C THR A 18 -3.62 4.97 -23.85
N SER A 19 -2.38 4.52 -24.04
CA SER A 19 -2.09 3.11 -24.23
C SER A 19 -2.15 2.37 -22.88
N LYS A 20 -2.35 1.05 -22.96
CA LYS A 20 -2.30 0.19 -21.78
C LYS A 20 -0.94 0.27 -21.08
N ARG A 21 0.13 0.37 -21.87
CA ARG A 21 1.49 0.54 -21.33
C ARG A 21 1.65 1.85 -20.57
N ALA A 22 1.13 2.95 -21.12
CA ALA A 22 1.17 4.25 -20.46
C ALA A 22 0.42 4.22 -19.12
N ALA A 23 -0.74 3.58 -19.08
CA ALA A 23 -1.52 3.39 -17.86
C ALA A 23 -0.76 2.54 -16.84
N ALA A 24 -0.12 1.46 -17.28
CA ALA A 24 0.70 0.60 -16.42
C ALA A 24 1.90 1.35 -15.85
N ASP A 25 2.60 2.12 -16.67
CA ASP A 25 3.75 2.92 -16.26
C ASP A 25 3.34 3.99 -15.25
N ALA A 26 2.19 4.63 -15.46
CA ALA A 26 1.65 5.63 -14.53
C ALA A 26 1.33 5.00 -13.17
N LEU A 27 0.69 3.85 -13.14
CA LEU A 27 0.40 3.14 -11.91
C LEU A 27 1.67 2.72 -11.19
N ASP A 28 2.62 2.13 -11.91
CA ASP A 28 3.91 1.71 -11.34
C ASP A 28 4.69 2.89 -10.77
N ALA A 29 4.68 4.05 -11.44
CA ALA A 29 5.31 5.25 -10.94
C ALA A 29 4.71 5.70 -9.60
N VAL A 30 3.39 5.69 -9.48
CA VAL A 30 2.69 6.03 -8.24
C VAL A 30 3.05 5.04 -7.13
N LEU A 31 2.99 3.74 -7.41
CA LEU A 31 3.30 2.71 -6.42
C LEU A 31 4.75 2.80 -5.94
N ASN A 32 5.69 3.03 -6.85
CA ASN A 32 7.11 3.21 -6.51
C ASN A 32 7.34 4.47 -5.68
N ALA A 33 6.66 5.56 -6.02
CA ALA A 33 6.76 6.82 -5.27
C ALA A 33 6.24 6.65 -3.84
N ILE A 34 5.13 5.96 -3.67
CA ILE A 34 4.58 5.65 -2.34
C ILE A 34 5.56 4.78 -1.55
N THR A 35 6.11 3.76 -2.17
CA THR A 35 7.07 2.84 -1.54
C THR A 35 8.31 3.60 -1.04
N LYS A 36 8.83 4.50 -1.84
CA LYS A 36 9.98 5.34 -1.45
C LYS A 36 9.60 6.32 -0.35
N GLY A 37 8.42 6.92 -0.47
CA GLY A 37 7.95 7.93 0.49
C GLY A 37 7.74 7.37 1.89
N VAL A 38 7.14 6.18 2.01
CA VAL A 38 6.87 5.58 3.33
C VAL A 38 8.14 5.18 4.08
N LYS A 39 9.27 5.03 3.41
CA LYS A 39 10.56 4.78 4.08
C LYS A 39 10.99 5.98 4.94
N HIS A 40 10.54 7.17 4.61
CA HIS A 40 10.91 8.42 5.27
C HIS A 40 9.81 8.98 6.16
N GLY A 41 8.59 8.49 6.06
CA GLY A 41 7.47 8.95 6.87
C GLY A 41 6.12 8.66 6.23
N PRO A 42 5.03 9.19 6.80
CA PRO A 42 3.71 8.99 6.23
C PRO A 42 3.57 9.61 4.84
N VAL A 43 2.85 8.92 3.96
CA VAL A 43 2.46 9.44 2.65
C VAL A 43 0.97 9.74 2.71
N GLN A 44 0.63 11.02 2.77
CA GLN A 44 -0.75 11.48 2.86
C GLN A 44 -1.32 11.84 1.49
N LEU A 45 -2.43 11.19 1.13
CA LEU A 45 -3.16 11.49 -0.10
C LEU A 45 -4.49 12.13 0.29
N ILE A 46 -4.59 13.44 0.13
CA ILE A 46 -5.78 14.20 0.48
C ILE A 46 -6.99 13.67 -0.28
N GLY A 47 -8.08 13.37 0.45
CA GLY A 47 -9.29 12.82 -0.14
C GLY A 47 -9.27 11.31 -0.39
N PHE A 48 -8.16 10.63 -0.11
CA PHE A 48 -8.04 9.19 -0.29
C PHE A 48 -7.66 8.47 1.00
N GLY A 49 -6.49 8.74 1.53
CA GLY A 49 -6.01 8.11 2.76
C GLY A 49 -4.54 8.37 3.00
N THR A 50 -3.99 7.72 4.01
CA THR A 50 -2.60 7.88 4.40
C THR A 50 -1.93 6.53 4.57
N PHE A 51 -0.76 6.37 3.96
CA PHE A 51 0.11 5.22 4.18
C PHE A 51 1.08 5.57 5.29
N LYS A 52 1.04 4.82 6.39
CA LYS A 52 1.89 5.06 7.56
C LYS A 52 2.88 3.91 7.74
N PRO A 53 4.18 4.20 7.86
CA PRO A 53 5.13 3.18 8.25
C PRO A 53 4.91 2.80 9.72
N VAL A 54 4.95 1.51 10.00
CA VAL A 54 4.80 0.98 11.36
C VAL A 54 6.02 0.12 11.66
N ASP A 55 6.75 0.49 12.70
CA ASP A 55 7.89 -0.29 13.18
C ASP A 55 7.42 -1.20 14.30
N ARG A 56 7.67 -2.49 14.14
CA ARG A 56 7.39 -3.49 15.16
C ARG A 56 8.69 -3.93 15.79
N LYS A 57 8.78 -3.78 17.12
CA LYS A 57 9.95 -4.22 17.88
C LYS A 57 10.03 -5.73 17.92
N ALA A 58 11.24 -6.25 18.03
CA ALA A 58 11.47 -7.66 18.31
C ALA A 58 10.76 -8.04 19.62
N ARG A 59 10.13 -9.21 19.61
CA ARG A 59 9.41 -9.72 20.78
C ARG A 59 9.51 -11.23 20.85
N MET A 60 9.24 -11.79 22.02
CA MET A 60 9.11 -13.23 22.18
C MET A 60 7.65 -13.63 21.98
N GLY A 61 7.43 -14.57 21.08
CA GLY A 61 6.14 -15.20 20.88
C GLY A 61 6.20 -16.67 21.23
N ARG A 62 5.11 -17.38 21.04
CA ARG A 62 5.04 -18.83 21.23
C ARG A 62 4.59 -19.50 19.95
N ASN A 63 5.24 -20.59 19.59
CA ASN A 63 4.80 -21.44 18.52
C ASN A 63 3.49 -22.15 18.94
N PRO A 64 2.37 -21.95 18.20
CA PRO A 64 1.08 -22.54 18.59
C PRO A 64 1.07 -24.07 18.55
N LYS A 65 1.99 -24.70 17.81
CA LYS A 65 2.07 -26.17 17.73
C LYS A 65 2.90 -26.79 18.84
N THR A 66 4.05 -26.20 19.15
CA THR A 66 5.02 -26.76 20.11
C THR A 66 5.00 -26.03 21.45
N LYS A 67 4.38 -24.86 21.52
CA LYS A 67 4.35 -23.96 22.69
C LYS A 67 5.75 -23.50 23.12
N GLU A 68 6.75 -23.70 22.28
CA GLU A 68 8.09 -23.23 22.53
C GLU A 68 8.21 -21.74 22.26
N PRO A 69 9.04 -21.00 23.04
CA PRO A 69 9.27 -19.59 22.77
C PRO A 69 9.98 -19.42 21.42
N VAL A 70 9.46 -18.51 20.61
CA VAL A 70 10.04 -18.16 19.30
C VAL A 70 10.35 -16.68 19.30
N GLU A 71 11.56 -16.33 18.89
CA GLU A 71 11.94 -14.94 18.72
C GLU A 71 11.30 -14.37 17.46
N ILE A 72 10.47 -13.33 17.62
CA ILE A 72 9.90 -12.58 16.51
C ILE A 72 10.79 -11.37 16.29
N LYS A 73 11.49 -11.34 15.16
CA LYS A 73 12.42 -10.26 14.82
C LYS A 73 11.68 -8.94 14.61
N ALA A 74 12.38 -7.84 14.86
CA ALA A 74 11.87 -6.53 14.52
C ALA A 74 11.57 -6.46 13.03
N SER A 75 10.45 -5.83 12.69
CA SER A 75 10.03 -5.69 11.30
C SER A 75 9.43 -4.31 11.07
N ARG A 76 9.41 -3.90 9.81
CA ARG A 76 8.77 -2.67 9.39
C ARG A 76 7.66 -3.01 8.41
N THR A 77 6.48 -2.44 8.63
CA THR A 77 5.33 -2.64 7.76
C THR A 77 4.66 -1.31 7.44
N VAL A 78 3.67 -1.34 6.56
CA VAL A 78 2.90 -0.17 6.16
C VAL A 78 1.44 -0.38 6.52
N ARG A 79 0.84 0.63 7.15
CA ARG A 79 -0.58 0.65 7.46
C ARG A 79 -1.27 1.70 6.61
N PHE A 80 -2.41 1.36 6.02
CA PHE A 80 -3.25 2.31 5.29
C PHE A 80 -4.42 2.74 6.16
N VAL A 81 -4.62 4.07 6.26
CA VAL A 81 -5.76 4.67 6.96
C VAL A 81 -6.60 5.42 5.93
N ALA A 82 -7.81 4.92 5.68
CA ALA A 82 -8.72 5.56 4.72
C ALA A 82 -9.19 6.91 5.22
N SER A 83 -9.29 7.87 4.30
CA SER A 83 -9.84 9.20 4.62
C SER A 83 -11.37 9.13 4.75
N SER A 84 -11.95 10.17 5.38
CA SER A 84 -13.41 10.31 5.45
C SER A 84 -14.04 10.37 4.08
N ALA A 85 -13.40 11.04 3.14
CA ALA A 85 -13.87 11.13 1.76
C ALA A 85 -13.95 9.77 1.08
N LEU A 86 -12.94 8.92 1.26
CA LEU A 86 -12.94 7.56 0.70
C LEU A 86 -14.02 6.70 1.36
N LYS A 87 -14.17 6.78 2.67
CA LYS A 87 -15.22 6.06 3.41
C LYS A 87 -16.61 6.49 2.95
N SER A 88 -16.81 7.77 2.71
CA SER A 88 -18.10 8.31 2.24
C SER A 88 -18.44 7.87 0.81
N ALA A 89 -17.45 7.51 0.01
CA ALA A 89 -17.63 7.01 -1.35
C ALA A 89 -18.10 5.55 -1.40
N LEU A 90 -18.01 4.84 -0.30
CA LEU A 90 -18.47 3.46 -0.16
C LEU A 90 -19.97 3.40 0.29
#